data_97d6c24246a5b455cb771203567b4272
#
_entry.id   97d6c24246a5b455cb771203567b4272
#
_cell.length_a   1.000
_cell.length_b   1.000
_cell.length_c   1.000
_cell.angle_alpha   90.00
_cell.angle_beta   90.00
_cell.angle_gamma   90.00
#
_symmetry.space_group_name_H-M   'P 1'
#
loop_
_entity.id
_entity.type
_entity.pdbx_description
1 polymer ?
#
loop_
_entity_poly.entity_id
_entity_poly.type
_entity_poly.pdbx_seq_one_letter_code
_entity_poly.pdbx_strand_id
1 'polypeptide(L)'
;MIVFSPQRRPLGNASFNFRVSIFVILLAAGCGAPGEPVPPSPPVPAAVSDVAARQAGDGVELAFTLPAKSVSGEKLSAVPAIEIVRGSLQPNGRADSKSFRVVYTIPGALVGNYLASGRVRFTDPISPAETKTHSGATYAYLVRTRLSKKRASVDSNIVTARVFPVPQPISSVQFQVTETAVNLSWPAPTQTSAGDPLPAVSGYRIYRGEIDPHAPASTSKDLSATRWITPLALLGPSTANSFSDMQFDFGKTYVYVVRSVIAVEGNEIESDNSELVTVTPLDTFPPAAPQGLVAAVLPGAAPSTFVVDLSWSINLETDLAGYRVYRTEQQGARGQLITPDLLPVPAVRDSSVEPGHRYWYTVTAVDRAGNESQPSNPVAVDIPPPPS
;
A
#
# COMPACT_ATOMS: atom_id res chain seq x y z
N MET A 1 8.74 26.06 -74.04
CA MET A 1 8.71 25.98 -75.49
C MET A 1 7.24 26.12 -75.89
N ILE A 2 6.97 27.22 -76.56
CA ILE A 2 5.84 27.59 -77.48
C ILE A 2 4.51 27.83 -76.74
N VAL A 3 4.11 29.05 -76.40
CA VAL A 3 3.71 30.27 -77.12
C VAL A 3 2.54 29.98 -78.13
N PHE A 4 1.35 30.51 -77.85
CA PHE A 4 0.80 31.61 -78.67
C PHE A 4 -0.63 32.02 -78.23
N SER A 5 -0.77 33.29 -78.01
CA SER A 5 -1.96 34.18 -77.97
C SER A 5 -2.28 34.58 -79.41
N PRO A 6 -3.18 35.48 -79.63
CA PRO A 6 -4.57 35.85 -79.39
C PRO A 6 -5.39 36.08 -80.67
N GLN A 7 -6.66 36.40 -80.64
CA GLN A 7 -7.21 37.37 -81.62
C GLN A 7 -8.55 38.02 -81.23
N ARG A 8 -8.71 39.20 -81.63
CA ARG A 8 -9.64 40.28 -81.40
C ARG A 8 -10.85 40.28 -82.32
N ARG A 9 -12.00 40.73 -81.80
CA ARG A 9 -12.99 41.72 -82.29
C ARG A 9 -13.78 41.41 -83.60
N PRO A 10 -14.99 42.05 -83.84
CA PRO A 10 -15.36 43.42 -83.51
C PRO A 10 -16.88 43.63 -83.16
N LEU A 11 -17.12 44.75 -82.60
CA LEU A 11 -18.23 45.73 -82.58
C LEU A 11 -19.50 45.51 -83.45
N GLY A 12 -20.66 45.70 -82.81
CA GLY A 12 -21.93 46.01 -83.44
C GLY A 12 -22.79 46.83 -82.47
N ASN A 13 -22.89 48.14 -82.77
CA ASN A 13 -23.84 49.08 -82.10
C ASN A 13 -25.29 48.79 -82.50
N ALA A 14 -26.18 48.83 -81.50
CA ALA A 14 -27.56 49.21 -81.66
C ALA A 14 -28.12 49.80 -80.35
N SER A 15 -28.41 51.08 -80.43
CA SER A 15 -29.13 51.89 -79.49
C SER A 15 -30.59 51.49 -79.45
N PHE A 16 -31.16 51.27 -78.17
CA PHE A 16 -32.60 51.45 -78.01
C PHE A 16 -32.95 51.77 -76.59
N ASN A 17 -33.52 52.89 -76.39
CA ASN A 17 -34.48 53.45 -75.46
C ASN A 17 -34.60 52.91 -74.04
N PHE A 18 -34.34 53.87 -73.20
CA PHE A 18 -34.63 54.02 -71.74
C PHE A 18 -36.10 53.87 -71.43
N ARG A 19 -36.46 52.90 -70.54
CA ARG A 19 -37.58 52.98 -69.65
C ARG A 19 -37.13 52.59 -68.24
N VAL A 20 -37.11 53.61 -67.38
CA VAL A 20 -36.86 53.51 -66.00
C VAL A 20 -38.09 52.88 -65.37
N SER A 21 -37.97 51.65 -64.91
CA SER A 21 -38.95 51.05 -63.97
C SER A 21 -38.23 51.01 -62.63
N ILE A 22 -38.65 51.89 -61.71
CA ILE A 22 -38.23 51.88 -60.30
C ILE A 22 -38.91 50.66 -59.67
N PHE A 23 -38.14 49.60 -59.46
CA PHE A 23 -38.56 48.46 -58.65
C PHE A 23 -38.13 48.78 -57.19
N VAL A 24 -39.10 49.22 -56.40
CA VAL A 24 -38.91 49.36 -54.91
C VAL A 24 -38.81 47.96 -54.35
N ILE A 25 -37.57 47.53 -54.06
CA ILE A 25 -37.35 46.32 -53.27
C ILE A 25 -37.57 46.70 -51.80
N LEU A 26 -38.76 46.35 -51.27
CA LEU A 26 -39.02 46.31 -49.83
C LEU A 26 -38.14 45.18 -49.24
N LEU A 27 -37.01 45.55 -48.68
CA LEU A 27 -36.30 44.72 -47.74
C LEU A 27 -37.14 44.58 -46.48
N ALA A 28 -37.96 43.52 -46.42
CA ALA A 28 -38.55 43.07 -45.15
C ALA A 28 -37.37 42.57 -44.26
N ALA A 29 -36.85 43.44 -43.43
CA ALA A 29 -36.02 43.06 -42.29
C ALA A 29 -36.91 42.27 -41.35
N GLY A 30 -36.96 40.95 -41.54
CA GLY A 30 -37.52 40.03 -40.55
C GLY A 30 -36.63 40.09 -39.33
N CYS A 31 -37.00 40.94 -38.35
CA CYS A 31 -36.53 40.76 -36.97
C CYS A 31 -37.05 39.39 -36.48
N GLY A 32 -36.24 38.35 -36.66
CA GLY A 32 -36.43 37.13 -35.91
C GLY A 32 -36.28 37.48 -34.45
N ALA A 33 -37.36 37.57 -33.73
CA ALA A 33 -37.30 37.69 -32.28
C ALA A 33 -36.43 36.51 -31.78
N PRO A 34 -35.36 36.77 -30.99
CA PRO A 34 -34.66 35.68 -30.36
C PRO A 34 -35.69 34.87 -29.57
N GLY A 35 -35.83 33.57 -29.91
CA GLY A 35 -36.66 32.68 -29.15
C GLY A 35 -36.31 32.78 -27.67
N GLU A 36 -37.29 32.57 -26.82
CA GLU A 36 -37.05 32.56 -25.36
C GLU A 36 -35.81 31.72 -25.07
N PRO A 37 -34.87 32.20 -24.20
CA PRO A 37 -33.70 31.43 -23.85
C PRO A 37 -34.13 30.07 -23.32
N VAL A 38 -33.83 29.01 -24.06
CA VAL A 38 -34.09 27.65 -23.59
C VAL A 38 -33.24 27.48 -22.35
N PRO A 39 -33.85 27.18 -21.18
CA PRO A 39 -33.05 26.97 -19.98
C PRO A 39 -31.99 25.92 -20.24
N PRO A 40 -30.72 26.14 -19.80
CA PRO A 40 -29.64 25.21 -20.08
C PRO A 40 -30.06 23.80 -19.65
N SER A 41 -29.92 22.84 -20.54
CA SER A 41 -30.20 21.44 -20.23
C SER A 41 -29.39 21.00 -19.05
N PRO A 42 -30.00 20.41 -18.01
CA PRO A 42 -29.28 20.03 -16.82
C PRO A 42 -28.10 19.07 -17.19
N PRO A 43 -26.90 19.23 -16.61
CA PRO A 43 -25.74 18.46 -17.02
C PRO A 43 -25.97 16.96 -16.84
N VAL A 44 -25.62 16.16 -17.85
CA VAL A 44 -25.61 14.70 -17.83
C VAL A 44 -24.15 14.26 -17.64
N PRO A 45 -23.82 13.37 -16.66
CA PRO A 45 -22.46 12.90 -16.48
C PRO A 45 -21.89 12.25 -17.76
N ALA A 46 -20.62 12.45 -18.04
CA ALA A 46 -19.92 11.71 -19.09
C ALA A 46 -19.91 10.20 -18.75
N ALA A 47 -19.84 9.36 -19.78
CA ALA A 47 -19.73 7.92 -19.57
C ALA A 47 -18.39 7.56 -18.95
N VAL A 48 -18.38 6.53 -18.10
CA VAL A 48 -17.15 5.85 -17.72
C VAL A 48 -16.64 5.05 -18.93
N SER A 49 -15.34 5.07 -19.21
CA SER A 49 -14.76 4.42 -20.40
C SER A 49 -13.59 3.49 -20.09
N ASP A 50 -13.21 3.38 -18.83
CA ASP A 50 -12.03 2.64 -18.37
C ASP A 50 -12.37 1.59 -17.29
N VAL A 51 -13.59 1.02 -17.35
CA VAL A 51 -13.97 -0.07 -16.45
C VAL A 51 -13.05 -1.26 -16.72
N ALA A 52 -12.50 -1.82 -15.66
CA ALA A 52 -11.80 -3.10 -15.63
C ALA A 52 -12.47 -4.02 -14.62
N ALA A 53 -12.47 -5.33 -14.87
CA ALA A 53 -13.03 -6.33 -13.99
C ALA A 53 -12.06 -7.49 -13.83
N ARG A 54 -11.97 -8.03 -12.61
CA ARG A 54 -11.21 -9.25 -12.31
C ARG A 54 -11.86 -9.98 -11.14
N GLN A 55 -11.72 -11.29 -11.08
CA GLN A 55 -12.08 -12.01 -9.86
C GLN A 55 -11.13 -11.61 -8.73
N ALA A 56 -11.66 -11.40 -7.54
CA ALA A 56 -10.92 -11.12 -6.31
C ALA A 56 -11.66 -11.78 -5.14
N GLY A 57 -11.10 -12.87 -4.63
CA GLY A 57 -11.80 -13.70 -3.65
C GLY A 57 -13.14 -14.20 -4.18
N ASP A 58 -14.13 -14.30 -3.29
CA ASP A 58 -15.52 -14.66 -3.62
C ASP A 58 -16.29 -13.48 -4.25
N GLY A 59 -15.68 -12.75 -5.19
CA GLY A 59 -16.34 -11.65 -5.88
C GLY A 59 -15.62 -11.20 -7.14
N VAL A 60 -16.21 -10.22 -7.81
CA VAL A 60 -15.61 -9.53 -8.96
C VAL A 60 -15.32 -8.09 -8.60
N GLU A 61 -14.05 -7.75 -8.52
CA GLU A 61 -13.59 -6.35 -8.34
C GLU A 61 -13.72 -5.60 -9.65
N LEU A 62 -14.42 -4.47 -9.60
CA LEU A 62 -14.52 -3.48 -10.64
C LEU A 62 -13.69 -2.26 -10.26
N ALA A 63 -12.88 -1.75 -11.21
CA ALA A 63 -12.08 -0.56 -11.02
C ALA A 63 -12.25 0.40 -12.20
N PHE A 64 -12.55 1.68 -11.92
CA PHE A 64 -12.77 2.70 -12.96
C PHE A 64 -12.59 4.11 -12.43
N THR A 65 -12.42 5.07 -13.34
CA THR A 65 -12.32 6.50 -13.01
C THR A 65 -13.70 7.15 -13.04
N LEU A 66 -14.05 7.87 -11.96
CA LEU A 66 -15.32 8.60 -11.91
C LEU A 66 -15.26 9.85 -12.80
N PRO A 67 -16.24 10.08 -13.69
CA PRO A 67 -16.25 11.29 -14.51
C PRO A 67 -16.48 12.54 -13.64
N ALA A 68 -15.60 13.52 -13.79
CA ALA A 68 -15.71 14.83 -13.14
C ALA A 68 -16.52 15.86 -13.96
N LYS A 69 -16.82 15.53 -15.24
CA LYS A 69 -17.45 16.43 -16.20
C LYS A 69 -18.72 15.82 -16.79
N SER A 70 -19.58 16.69 -17.26
CA SER A 70 -20.75 16.33 -18.07
C SER A 70 -20.35 16.00 -19.52
N VAL A 71 -21.29 15.50 -20.30
CA VAL A 71 -21.14 15.28 -21.76
C VAL A 71 -20.81 16.59 -22.48
N SER A 72 -21.30 17.75 -21.99
CA SER A 72 -20.97 19.08 -22.54
C SER A 72 -19.62 19.62 -22.10
N GLY A 73 -18.85 18.88 -21.27
CA GLY A 73 -17.53 19.29 -20.75
C GLY A 73 -17.59 20.15 -19.50
N GLU A 74 -18.76 20.49 -18.98
CA GLU A 74 -18.92 21.27 -17.77
C GLU A 74 -18.58 20.44 -16.50
N LYS A 75 -18.03 21.06 -15.48
CA LYS A 75 -17.77 20.40 -14.20
C LYS A 75 -19.10 20.02 -13.53
N LEU A 76 -19.21 18.79 -13.05
CA LEU A 76 -20.37 18.34 -12.31
C LEU A 76 -20.46 19.07 -10.96
N SER A 77 -21.67 19.53 -10.62
CA SER A 77 -21.95 20.24 -9.35
C SER A 77 -22.08 19.30 -8.16
N ALA A 78 -22.23 18.00 -8.40
CA ALA A 78 -22.33 16.97 -7.37
C ALA A 78 -21.72 15.68 -7.86
N VAL A 79 -21.28 14.84 -6.91
CA VAL A 79 -20.78 13.49 -7.19
C VAL A 79 -21.96 12.64 -7.65
N PRO A 80 -21.92 12.04 -8.86
CA PRO A 80 -23.02 11.21 -9.35
C PRO A 80 -23.10 9.89 -8.58
N ALA A 81 -24.29 9.36 -8.41
CA ALA A 81 -24.48 7.98 -7.99
C ALA A 81 -24.00 7.02 -9.08
N ILE A 82 -23.54 5.84 -8.68
CA ILE A 82 -22.97 4.83 -9.56
C ILE A 82 -23.88 3.60 -9.53
N GLU A 83 -24.33 3.16 -10.68
CA GLU A 83 -25.03 1.89 -10.86
C GLU A 83 -24.05 0.86 -11.41
N ILE A 84 -23.88 -0.23 -10.67
CA ILE A 84 -23.13 -1.42 -11.09
C ILE A 84 -24.15 -2.36 -11.73
N VAL A 85 -23.89 -2.73 -12.98
CA VAL A 85 -24.79 -3.55 -13.77
C VAL A 85 -24.10 -4.83 -14.16
N ARG A 86 -24.68 -5.98 -13.85
CA ARG A 86 -24.18 -7.32 -14.17
C ARG A 86 -25.13 -7.99 -15.17
N GLY A 87 -24.55 -8.73 -16.10
CA GLY A 87 -25.23 -9.55 -17.08
C GLY A 87 -24.40 -10.77 -17.46
N SER A 88 -24.87 -11.51 -18.46
CA SER A 88 -24.21 -12.69 -19.01
C SER A 88 -23.83 -12.48 -20.48
N LEU A 89 -23.01 -13.38 -21.00
CA LEU A 89 -22.73 -13.46 -22.42
C LEU A 89 -23.63 -14.50 -23.08
N GLN A 90 -24.00 -14.26 -24.34
CA GLN A 90 -24.58 -15.27 -25.22
C GLN A 90 -23.52 -16.31 -25.62
N PRO A 91 -23.91 -17.51 -26.11
CA PRO A 91 -22.96 -18.53 -26.55
C PRO A 91 -21.97 -18.07 -27.62
N ASN A 92 -22.30 -17.02 -28.37
CA ASN A 92 -21.44 -16.41 -29.38
C ASN A 92 -20.43 -15.38 -28.80
N GLY A 93 -20.34 -15.24 -27.46
CA GLY A 93 -19.47 -14.31 -26.75
C GLY A 93 -19.98 -12.85 -26.72
N ARG A 94 -21.13 -12.54 -27.30
CA ARG A 94 -21.72 -11.20 -27.24
C ARG A 94 -22.48 -11.00 -25.94
N ALA A 95 -22.51 -9.76 -25.46
CA ALA A 95 -23.31 -9.39 -24.30
C ALA A 95 -24.80 -9.63 -24.54
N ASP A 96 -25.46 -10.35 -23.63
CA ASP A 96 -26.90 -10.52 -23.67
C ASP A 96 -27.57 -9.32 -23.03
N SER A 97 -27.99 -8.37 -23.85
CA SER A 97 -28.61 -7.12 -23.38
C SER A 97 -29.86 -7.34 -22.49
N LYS A 98 -30.54 -8.48 -22.62
CA LYS A 98 -31.72 -8.81 -21.81
C LYS A 98 -31.34 -9.32 -20.41
N SER A 99 -30.11 -9.75 -20.19
CA SER A 99 -29.63 -10.27 -18.91
C SER A 99 -29.17 -9.18 -17.94
N PHE A 100 -28.85 -7.99 -18.45
CA PHE A 100 -28.27 -6.93 -17.63
C PHE A 100 -29.24 -6.41 -16.56
N ARG A 101 -28.80 -6.42 -15.30
CA ARG A 101 -29.55 -5.92 -14.14
C ARG A 101 -28.62 -5.08 -13.26
N VAL A 102 -29.17 -4.02 -12.68
CA VAL A 102 -28.46 -3.26 -11.63
C VAL A 102 -28.35 -4.17 -10.40
N VAL A 103 -27.13 -4.57 -10.05
CA VAL A 103 -26.85 -5.40 -8.87
C VAL A 103 -26.55 -4.55 -7.66
N TYR A 104 -26.01 -3.35 -7.86
CA TYR A 104 -25.74 -2.42 -6.78
C TYR A 104 -25.82 -0.96 -7.24
N THR A 105 -26.16 -0.06 -6.30
CA THR A 105 -26.13 1.38 -6.53
C THR A 105 -25.36 2.05 -5.39
N ILE A 106 -24.25 2.71 -5.72
CA ILE A 106 -23.47 3.52 -4.78
C ILE A 106 -24.07 4.93 -4.80
N PRO A 107 -24.68 5.43 -3.72
CA PRO A 107 -25.11 6.82 -3.63
C PRO A 107 -23.94 7.79 -3.78
N GLY A 108 -24.14 8.93 -4.44
CA GLY A 108 -23.06 9.90 -4.66
C GLY A 108 -22.34 10.35 -3.38
N ALA A 109 -23.09 10.46 -2.28
CA ALA A 109 -22.53 10.82 -0.96
C ALA A 109 -21.57 9.75 -0.39
N LEU A 110 -21.69 8.48 -0.82
CA LEU A 110 -20.88 7.37 -0.32
C LEU A 110 -19.74 6.97 -1.26
N VAL A 111 -19.63 7.58 -2.44
CA VAL A 111 -18.60 7.24 -3.44
C VAL A 111 -17.20 7.41 -2.86
N GLY A 112 -16.99 8.36 -1.93
CA GLY A 112 -15.72 8.56 -1.25
C GLY A 112 -15.18 7.31 -0.57
N ASN A 113 -16.05 6.45 -0.04
CA ASN A 113 -15.67 5.21 0.64
C ASN A 113 -15.13 4.13 -0.31
N TYR A 114 -15.35 4.30 -1.61
CA TYR A 114 -14.91 3.38 -2.66
C TYR A 114 -13.73 3.93 -3.46
N LEU A 115 -13.19 5.11 -3.11
CA LEU A 115 -12.06 5.69 -3.80
C LEU A 115 -10.73 5.18 -3.23
N ALA A 116 -9.93 4.56 -4.09
CA ALA A 116 -8.58 4.15 -3.78
C ALA A 116 -7.66 4.57 -4.94
N SER A 117 -6.60 5.32 -4.64
CA SER A 117 -5.64 5.83 -5.63
C SER A 117 -6.30 6.55 -6.82
N GLY A 118 -7.33 7.35 -6.54
CA GLY A 118 -8.05 8.15 -7.56
C GLY A 118 -9.04 7.35 -8.42
N ARG A 119 -9.23 6.06 -8.17
CA ARG A 119 -10.20 5.20 -8.87
C ARG A 119 -11.25 4.69 -7.92
N VAL A 120 -12.46 4.50 -8.42
CA VAL A 120 -13.52 3.76 -7.70
C VAL A 120 -13.15 2.27 -7.76
N ARG A 121 -13.19 1.60 -6.61
CA ARG A 121 -13.08 0.13 -6.50
C ARG A 121 -14.32 -0.39 -5.80
N PHE A 122 -15.00 -1.33 -6.44
CA PHE A 122 -16.20 -1.98 -5.92
C PHE A 122 -16.10 -3.47 -6.17
N THR A 123 -16.40 -4.29 -5.17
CA THR A 123 -16.46 -5.75 -5.33
C THR A 123 -17.93 -6.18 -5.33
N ASP A 124 -18.37 -6.79 -6.43
CA ASP A 124 -19.65 -7.48 -6.52
C ASP A 124 -19.50 -8.87 -5.92
N PRO A 125 -20.12 -9.17 -4.76
CA PRO A 125 -19.98 -10.46 -4.12
C PRO A 125 -20.70 -11.54 -4.96
N ILE A 126 -20.00 -12.64 -5.22
CA ILE A 126 -20.54 -13.86 -5.83
C ILE A 126 -20.56 -14.93 -4.75
N SER A 127 -21.72 -15.48 -4.46
CA SER A 127 -21.80 -16.47 -3.38
C SER A 127 -20.98 -17.72 -3.71
N PRO A 128 -20.35 -18.40 -2.71
CA PRO A 128 -19.66 -19.65 -2.93
C PRO A 128 -20.53 -20.76 -3.60
N ALA A 129 -21.82 -20.78 -3.30
CA ALA A 129 -22.76 -21.69 -3.94
C ALA A 129 -22.94 -21.36 -5.44
N GLU A 130 -22.94 -20.08 -5.81
CA GLU A 130 -23.04 -19.64 -7.20
C GLU A 130 -21.76 -20.00 -7.97
N THR A 131 -20.58 -19.77 -7.40
CA THR A 131 -19.30 -20.12 -8.01
C THR A 131 -19.14 -21.63 -8.17
N LYS A 132 -19.65 -22.43 -7.23
CA LYS A 132 -19.67 -23.89 -7.32
C LYS A 132 -20.56 -24.38 -8.47
N THR A 133 -21.80 -23.86 -8.54
CA THR A 133 -22.78 -24.28 -9.54
C THR A 133 -22.41 -23.83 -10.95
N HIS A 134 -21.77 -22.69 -11.08
CA HIS A 134 -21.42 -22.04 -12.34
C HIS A 134 -19.91 -21.80 -12.47
N SER A 135 -19.10 -22.77 -12.04
CA SER A 135 -17.64 -22.69 -12.16
C SER A 135 -17.19 -22.40 -13.59
N GLY A 136 -16.34 -21.40 -13.76
CA GLY A 136 -15.88 -20.94 -15.08
C GLY A 136 -16.88 -20.07 -15.84
N ALA A 137 -18.04 -19.76 -15.25
CA ALA A 137 -18.99 -18.83 -15.85
C ALA A 137 -18.36 -17.44 -16.07
N THR A 138 -18.76 -16.81 -17.17
CA THR A 138 -18.29 -15.45 -17.49
C THR A 138 -19.43 -14.46 -17.24
N TYR A 139 -19.21 -13.57 -16.29
CA TYR A 139 -20.09 -12.42 -16.05
C TYR A 139 -19.65 -11.21 -16.86
N ALA A 140 -20.60 -10.46 -17.38
CA ALA A 140 -20.38 -9.18 -18.06
C ALA A 140 -20.80 -8.04 -17.14
N TYR A 141 -20.00 -7.00 -17.10
CA TYR A 141 -20.25 -5.81 -16.28
C TYR A 141 -20.20 -4.54 -17.12
N LEU A 142 -21.01 -3.60 -16.74
CA LEU A 142 -20.93 -2.22 -17.15
C LEU A 142 -21.31 -1.30 -15.98
N VAL A 143 -20.94 -0.04 -16.10
CA VAL A 143 -21.20 0.99 -15.09
C VAL A 143 -21.98 2.12 -15.74
N ARG A 144 -22.93 2.68 -14.99
CA ARG A 144 -23.67 3.87 -15.36
C ARG A 144 -23.63 4.87 -14.20
N THR A 145 -23.41 6.15 -14.51
CA THR A 145 -23.44 7.22 -13.49
C THR A 145 -24.68 8.07 -13.67
N ARG A 146 -25.26 8.56 -12.56
CA ARG A 146 -26.44 9.41 -12.63
C ARG A 146 -26.51 10.46 -11.54
N LEU A 147 -27.01 11.65 -11.89
CA LEU A 147 -27.38 12.71 -10.94
C LEU A 147 -28.85 12.65 -10.53
N SER A 148 -29.70 12.06 -11.36
CA SER A 148 -31.13 11.81 -11.07
C SER A 148 -31.69 10.73 -12.00
N LYS A 149 -32.95 10.32 -11.80
CA LYS A 149 -33.62 9.34 -12.68
C LYS A 149 -33.60 9.71 -14.18
N LYS A 150 -33.63 11.01 -14.51
CA LYS A 150 -33.62 11.52 -15.90
C LYS A 150 -32.24 11.97 -16.40
N ARG A 151 -31.21 11.96 -15.55
CA ARG A 151 -29.85 12.46 -15.87
C ARG A 151 -28.84 11.38 -15.58
N ALA A 152 -28.86 10.33 -16.38
CA ALA A 152 -27.90 9.23 -16.36
C ALA A 152 -26.98 9.30 -17.57
N SER A 153 -25.71 8.88 -17.40
CA SER A 153 -24.79 8.66 -18.51
C SER A 153 -25.31 7.54 -19.41
N VAL A 154 -24.77 7.45 -20.62
CA VAL A 154 -24.81 6.20 -21.38
C VAL A 154 -23.97 5.14 -20.65
N ASP A 155 -24.12 3.88 -21.06
CA ASP A 155 -23.37 2.77 -20.49
C ASP A 155 -21.87 2.93 -20.75
N SER A 156 -21.06 2.42 -19.83
CA SER A 156 -19.60 2.32 -19.99
C SER A 156 -19.19 1.29 -21.04
N ASN A 157 -17.89 1.12 -21.24
CA ASN A 157 -17.38 -0.11 -21.86
C ASN A 157 -17.87 -1.34 -21.07
N ILE A 158 -18.16 -2.43 -21.81
CA ILE A 158 -18.50 -3.73 -21.21
C ILE A 158 -17.20 -4.46 -20.94
N VAL A 159 -17.05 -5.02 -19.73
CA VAL A 159 -15.93 -5.86 -19.32
C VAL A 159 -16.44 -7.21 -18.84
N THR A 160 -15.59 -8.22 -18.85
CA THR A 160 -15.95 -9.57 -18.44
C THR A 160 -14.98 -10.11 -17.41
N ALA A 161 -15.50 -10.94 -16.50
CA ALA A 161 -14.69 -11.72 -15.57
C ALA A 161 -15.20 -13.16 -15.55
N ARG A 162 -14.27 -14.11 -15.66
CA ARG A 162 -14.56 -15.53 -15.38
C ARG A 162 -14.45 -15.74 -13.89
N VAL A 163 -15.35 -16.55 -13.33
CA VAL A 163 -15.46 -16.78 -11.90
C VAL A 163 -15.33 -18.26 -11.59
N PHE A 164 -14.44 -18.57 -10.66
CA PHE A 164 -14.15 -19.93 -10.22
C PHE A 164 -14.29 -20.03 -8.70
N PRO A 165 -14.54 -21.22 -8.13
CA PRO A 165 -14.42 -21.41 -6.69
C PRO A 165 -13.04 -21.02 -6.19
N VAL A 166 -12.98 -20.27 -5.12
CA VAL A 166 -11.73 -19.78 -4.52
C VAL A 166 -11.34 -20.64 -3.32
N PRO A 167 -10.06 -20.68 -2.91
CA PRO A 167 -9.66 -21.30 -1.66
C PRO A 167 -10.35 -20.64 -0.47
N GLN A 168 -10.61 -21.39 0.59
CA GLN A 168 -11.01 -20.81 1.87
C GLN A 168 -9.94 -19.81 2.33
N PRO A 169 -10.35 -18.69 2.96
CA PRO A 169 -9.41 -17.78 3.59
C PRO A 169 -8.53 -18.54 4.60
N ILE A 170 -7.26 -18.19 4.67
CA ILE A 170 -6.34 -18.73 5.68
C ILE A 170 -6.86 -18.37 7.06
N SER A 171 -7.09 -19.37 7.91
CA SER A 171 -7.78 -19.24 9.19
C SER A 171 -6.95 -18.56 10.27
N SER A 172 -5.60 -18.66 10.18
CA SER A 172 -4.70 -18.04 11.14
C SER A 172 -3.35 -17.77 10.49
N VAL A 173 -2.73 -16.66 10.86
CA VAL A 173 -1.35 -16.33 10.51
C VAL A 173 -0.60 -16.09 11.80
N GLN A 174 0.45 -16.86 12.03
CA GLN A 174 1.36 -16.70 13.18
C GLN A 174 2.51 -15.79 12.75
N PHE A 175 3.08 -15.08 13.73
CA PHE A 175 4.27 -14.26 13.48
C PHE A 175 5.31 -14.42 14.58
N GLN A 176 6.58 -14.18 14.19
CA GLN A 176 7.71 -14.07 15.09
C GLN A 176 8.59 -12.92 14.63
N VAL A 177 8.88 -12.00 15.55
CA VAL A 177 9.82 -10.91 15.30
C VAL A 177 11.22 -11.37 15.66
N THR A 178 12.16 -11.12 14.77
CA THR A 178 13.61 -11.27 15.00
C THR A 178 14.29 -9.92 14.77
N GLU A 179 15.56 -9.81 15.08
CA GLU A 179 16.34 -8.59 14.83
C GLU A 179 16.28 -8.13 13.36
N THR A 180 16.17 -9.07 12.40
CA THR A 180 16.30 -8.79 10.97
C THR A 180 15.04 -9.08 10.16
N ALA A 181 14.00 -9.69 10.76
CA ALA A 181 12.79 -10.08 10.03
C ALA A 181 11.55 -10.19 10.91
N VAL A 182 10.40 -9.89 10.31
CA VAL A 182 9.09 -10.37 10.78
C VAL A 182 8.77 -11.64 10.00
N ASN A 183 8.88 -12.78 10.66
CA ASN A 183 8.59 -14.10 10.08
C ASN A 183 7.12 -14.42 10.24
N LEU A 184 6.44 -14.71 9.14
CA LEU A 184 5.04 -15.11 9.10
C LEU A 184 4.94 -16.59 8.74
N SER A 185 3.96 -17.30 9.31
CA SER A 185 3.64 -18.68 8.96
C SER A 185 2.15 -18.96 9.10
N TRP A 186 1.63 -19.88 8.28
CA TRP A 186 0.19 -20.17 8.23
C TRP A 186 -0.09 -21.61 7.77
N PRO A 187 -1.25 -22.20 8.11
CA PRO A 187 -1.69 -23.47 7.55
C PRO A 187 -2.18 -23.28 6.12
N ALA A 188 -1.89 -24.24 5.23
CA ALA A 188 -2.45 -24.28 3.89
C ALA A 188 -3.96 -24.55 3.96
N PRO A 189 -4.80 -23.87 3.15
CA PRO A 189 -6.20 -24.24 3.01
C PRO A 189 -6.35 -25.58 2.31
N THR A 190 -7.35 -26.36 2.71
CA THR A 190 -7.63 -27.69 2.16
C THR A 190 -8.93 -27.76 1.35
N GLN A 191 -9.74 -26.73 1.43
CA GLN A 191 -11.06 -26.65 0.81
C GLN A 191 -11.26 -25.30 0.11
N THR A 192 -12.19 -25.26 -0.83
CA THR A 192 -12.72 -24.01 -1.39
C THR A 192 -13.67 -23.36 -0.39
N SER A 193 -14.01 -22.10 -0.63
CA SER A 193 -15.05 -21.37 0.14
C SER A 193 -16.43 -22.05 0.09
N ALA A 194 -16.67 -22.89 -0.95
CA ALA A 194 -17.86 -23.70 -1.09
C ALA A 194 -17.77 -25.08 -0.41
N GLY A 195 -16.65 -25.40 0.26
CA GLY A 195 -16.45 -26.63 1.01
C GLY A 195 -16.01 -27.82 0.14
N ASP A 196 -15.71 -27.63 -1.14
CA ASP A 196 -15.18 -28.69 -2.00
C ASP A 196 -13.67 -28.87 -1.76
N PRO A 197 -13.11 -30.08 -2.02
CA PRO A 197 -11.68 -30.29 -1.98
C PRO A 197 -10.93 -29.29 -2.87
N LEU A 198 -9.87 -28.70 -2.33
CA LEU A 198 -9.08 -27.72 -3.04
C LEU A 198 -8.08 -28.39 -3.97
N PRO A 199 -7.89 -27.93 -5.22
CA PRO A 199 -6.71 -28.23 -6.01
C PRO A 199 -5.43 -27.82 -5.27
N ALA A 200 -4.27 -28.31 -5.73
CA ALA A 200 -3.01 -27.90 -5.13
C ALA A 200 -2.84 -26.39 -5.12
N VAL A 201 -2.48 -25.84 -3.95
CA VAL A 201 -2.12 -24.42 -3.81
C VAL A 201 -0.83 -24.18 -4.58
N SER A 202 -0.83 -23.24 -5.51
CA SER A 202 0.32 -22.87 -6.33
C SER A 202 1.24 -21.88 -5.64
N GLY A 203 0.74 -21.15 -4.63
CA GLY A 203 1.50 -20.18 -3.85
C GLY A 203 0.62 -19.29 -3.00
N TYR A 204 1.26 -18.25 -2.47
CA TYR A 204 0.63 -17.26 -1.59
C TYR A 204 1.05 -15.85 -2.02
N ARG A 205 0.21 -14.88 -1.73
CA ARG A 205 0.49 -13.44 -1.84
C ARG A 205 0.35 -12.79 -0.48
N ILE A 206 1.40 -12.12 -0.06
CA ILE A 206 1.48 -11.46 1.23
C ILE A 206 1.31 -9.97 1.00
N TYR A 207 0.39 -9.36 1.72
CA TYR A 207 0.11 -7.94 1.68
C TYR A 207 0.45 -7.31 3.01
N ARG A 208 1.00 -6.10 3.00
CA ARG A 208 1.31 -5.32 4.19
C ARG A 208 0.80 -3.90 4.04
N GLY A 209 0.30 -3.33 5.11
CA GLY A 209 0.03 -1.91 5.28
C GLY A 209 0.58 -1.41 6.61
N GLU A 210 0.71 -0.11 6.78
CA GLU A 210 1.12 0.54 8.02
C GLU A 210 -0.06 1.33 8.60
N ILE A 211 -0.28 1.21 9.90
CA ILE A 211 -1.36 1.91 10.60
C ILE A 211 -0.78 2.78 11.72
N ASP A 212 -1.55 3.80 12.12
CA ASP A 212 -1.24 4.58 13.31
C ASP A 212 -1.33 3.68 14.56
N PRO A 213 -0.26 3.53 15.36
CA PRO A 213 -0.26 2.71 16.55
C PRO A 213 -1.27 3.16 17.62
N HIS A 214 -1.73 4.41 17.57
CA HIS A 214 -2.75 4.94 18.46
C HIS A 214 -4.17 4.79 17.90
N ALA A 215 -4.34 4.26 16.68
CA ALA A 215 -5.65 3.96 16.15
C ALA A 215 -6.25 2.73 16.90
N PRO A 216 -7.56 2.73 17.19
CA PRO A 216 -8.18 1.55 17.78
C PRO A 216 -7.94 0.35 16.84
N ALA A 217 -7.44 -0.75 17.41
CA ALA A 217 -7.22 -1.97 16.66
C ALA A 217 -8.54 -2.42 16.01
N SER A 218 -8.58 -2.40 14.69
CA SER A 218 -9.71 -2.95 13.95
C SER A 218 -9.60 -4.48 14.02
N THR A 219 -10.45 -5.11 14.81
CA THR A 219 -10.59 -6.58 14.86
C THR A 219 -11.48 -7.09 13.72
N SER A 220 -12.01 -6.19 12.91
CA SER A 220 -12.93 -6.49 11.83
C SER A 220 -12.21 -6.81 10.53
N LYS A 221 -12.73 -7.78 9.78
CA LYS A 221 -12.38 -8.00 8.36
C LYS A 221 -12.68 -6.76 7.49
N ASP A 222 -13.43 -5.81 8.02
CA ASP A 222 -13.73 -4.53 7.39
C ASP A 222 -12.60 -3.53 7.66
N LEU A 223 -11.77 -3.37 6.65
CA LEU A 223 -10.64 -2.44 6.62
C LEU A 223 -11.04 -0.98 6.38
N SER A 224 -12.34 -0.70 6.17
CA SER A 224 -12.83 0.65 5.81
C SER A 224 -12.67 1.67 6.95
N ALA A 225 -12.68 1.21 8.20
CA ALA A 225 -12.50 2.05 9.40
C ALA A 225 -11.02 2.21 9.81
N THR A 226 -10.10 1.52 9.16
CA THR A 226 -8.67 1.51 9.53
C THR A 226 -8.01 2.82 9.11
N ARG A 227 -7.33 3.48 10.04
CA ARG A 227 -6.51 4.67 9.76
C ARG A 227 -5.15 4.25 9.21
N TRP A 228 -5.10 4.06 7.90
CA TRP A 228 -3.88 3.70 7.20
C TRP A 228 -2.91 4.88 7.11
N ILE A 229 -1.64 4.64 7.45
CA ILE A 229 -0.50 5.48 7.03
C ILE A 229 -0.12 5.08 5.62
N THR A 230 0.06 3.76 5.39
CA THR A 230 0.18 3.18 4.05
C THR A 230 -0.87 2.08 3.88
N PRO A 231 -1.69 2.11 2.82
CA PRO A 231 -2.72 1.10 2.61
C PRO A 231 -2.08 -0.26 2.31
N LEU A 232 -2.88 -1.33 2.45
CA LEU A 232 -2.46 -2.68 2.08
C LEU A 232 -1.96 -2.73 0.63
N ALA A 233 -0.72 -3.15 0.46
CA ALA A 233 -0.08 -3.35 -0.83
C ALA A 233 0.62 -4.72 -0.86
N LEU A 234 0.75 -5.30 -2.04
CA LEU A 234 1.48 -6.56 -2.23
C LEU A 234 2.94 -6.36 -1.78
N LEU A 235 3.35 -7.11 -0.77
CA LEU A 235 4.73 -7.14 -0.27
C LEU A 235 5.56 -8.14 -1.08
N GLY A 236 5.00 -9.32 -1.35
CA GLY A 236 5.66 -10.34 -2.16
C GLY A 236 4.89 -11.65 -2.25
N PRO A 237 5.28 -12.54 -3.16
CA PRO A 237 4.79 -13.91 -3.24
C PRO A 237 5.60 -14.87 -2.37
N SER A 238 5.00 -16.01 -2.03
CA SER A 238 5.69 -17.18 -1.45
C SER A 238 5.16 -18.47 -2.06
N THR A 239 6.03 -19.48 -2.24
CA THR A 239 5.62 -20.83 -2.58
C THR A 239 5.53 -21.74 -1.35
N ALA A 240 6.00 -21.28 -0.20
CA ALA A 240 5.93 -21.95 1.08
C ALA A 240 4.83 -21.34 1.97
N ASN A 241 4.44 -22.08 3.00
CA ASN A 241 3.48 -21.63 4.01
C ASN A 241 4.12 -20.65 5.03
N SER A 242 5.11 -19.89 4.58
CA SER A 242 5.83 -18.90 5.38
C SER A 242 6.37 -17.77 4.51
N PHE A 243 6.65 -16.65 5.15
CA PHE A 243 7.27 -15.49 4.52
C PHE A 243 8.09 -14.71 5.55
N SER A 244 9.24 -14.18 5.14
CA SER A 244 10.09 -13.33 5.99
C SER A 244 10.10 -11.92 5.42
N ASP A 245 9.51 -10.99 6.15
CA ASP A 245 9.59 -9.56 5.84
C ASP A 245 10.84 -8.98 6.50
N MET A 246 11.85 -8.66 5.69
CA MET A 246 13.10 -8.03 6.11
C MET A 246 13.10 -6.50 5.91
N GLN A 247 11.96 -5.91 5.50
CA GLN A 247 11.84 -4.49 5.21
C GLN A 247 10.88 -3.82 6.21
N PHE A 248 11.15 -3.94 7.48
CA PHE A 248 10.36 -3.34 8.54
C PHE A 248 11.21 -2.37 9.38
N ASP A 249 10.55 -1.50 10.12
CA ASP A 249 11.17 -0.63 11.12
C ASP A 249 10.61 -0.99 12.50
N PHE A 250 11.45 -1.02 13.52
CA PHE A 250 11.01 -1.16 14.89
C PHE A 250 10.13 0.02 15.32
N GLY A 251 9.11 -0.24 16.14
CA GLY A 251 8.18 0.76 16.65
C GLY A 251 7.05 1.15 15.71
N LYS A 252 7.10 0.77 14.43
CA LYS A 252 5.97 0.94 13.50
C LYS A 252 4.96 -0.19 13.65
N THR A 253 3.70 0.10 13.39
CA THR A 253 2.63 -0.91 13.45
C THR A 253 2.19 -1.31 12.05
N TYR A 254 2.39 -2.58 11.73
CA TYR A 254 2.04 -3.17 10.44
C TYR A 254 0.81 -4.07 10.57
N VAL A 255 0.02 -4.10 9.49
CA VAL A 255 -1.04 -5.08 9.30
C VAL A 255 -0.66 -5.97 8.14
N TYR A 256 -0.66 -7.29 8.36
CA TYR A 256 -0.41 -8.29 7.34
C TYR A 256 -1.67 -9.06 6.99
N VAL A 257 -1.76 -9.44 5.72
CA VAL A 257 -2.80 -10.30 5.17
C VAL A 257 -2.13 -11.28 4.20
N VAL A 258 -2.57 -12.52 4.23
CA VAL A 258 -2.11 -13.57 3.34
C VAL A 258 -3.29 -14.09 2.52
N ARG A 259 -3.09 -14.25 1.22
CA ARG A 259 -4.02 -14.91 0.30
C ARG A 259 -3.34 -16.13 -0.33
N SER A 260 -4.04 -17.24 -0.38
CA SER A 260 -3.60 -18.40 -1.15
C SER A 260 -3.96 -18.24 -2.63
N VAL A 261 -3.16 -18.83 -3.49
CA VAL A 261 -3.33 -18.80 -4.95
C VAL A 261 -3.43 -20.22 -5.48
N ILE A 262 -4.41 -20.49 -6.34
CA ILE A 262 -4.54 -21.72 -7.12
C ILE A 262 -4.52 -21.37 -8.60
N ALA A 263 -4.10 -22.32 -9.43
CA ALA A 263 -4.17 -22.22 -10.89
C ALA A 263 -5.35 -23.06 -11.40
N VAL A 264 -6.31 -22.42 -12.08
CA VAL A 264 -7.46 -23.09 -12.69
C VAL A 264 -7.60 -22.63 -14.13
N GLU A 265 -7.55 -23.56 -15.08
CA GLU A 265 -7.67 -23.28 -16.52
C GLU A 265 -6.76 -22.14 -17.01
N GLY A 266 -5.53 -22.07 -16.48
CA GLY A 266 -4.56 -21.02 -16.84
C GLY A 266 -4.79 -19.66 -16.17
N ASN A 267 -5.77 -19.56 -15.26
CA ASN A 267 -6.00 -18.36 -14.46
C ASN A 267 -5.46 -18.56 -13.03
N GLU A 268 -4.85 -17.53 -12.47
CA GLU A 268 -4.49 -17.48 -11.05
C GLU A 268 -5.68 -16.92 -10.26
N ILE A 269 -6.17 -17.73 -9.33
CA ILE A 269 -7.31 -17.40 -8.48
C ILE A 269 -6.84 -17.22 -7.04
N GLU A 270 -7.06 -16.05 -6.49
CA GLU A 270 -6.73 -15.73 -5.10
C GLU A 270 -7.91 -16.00 -4.17
N SER A 271 -7.61 -16.45 -2.95
CA SER A 271 -8.59 -16.46 -1.86
C SER A 271 -8.95 -15.05 -1.42
N ASP A 272 -9.97 -14.93 -0.59
CA ASP A 272 -10.16 -13.75 0.23
C ASP A 272 -9.00 -13.58 1.24
N ASN A 273 -8.96 -12.43 1.91
CA ASN A 273 -7.97 -12.14 2.93
C ASN A 273 -8.02 -13.16 4.07
N SER A 274 -6.86 -13.54 4.59
CA SER A 274 -6.75 -14.14 5.92
C SER A 274 -7.34 -13.22 6.99
N GLU A 275 -7.38 -13.68 8.23
CA GLU A 275 -7.51 -12.78 9.36
C GLU A 275 -6.35 -11.77 9.35
N LEU A 276 -6.66 -10.55 9.85
CA LEU A 276 -5.67 -9.48 9.93
C LEU A 276 -4.69 -9.79 11.06
N VAL A 277 -3.42 -9.72 10.77
CA VAL A 277 -2.36 -9.82 11.79
C VAL A 277 -1.73 -8.46 11.97
N THR A 278 -1.88 -7.90 13.17
CA THR A 278 -1.25 -6.63 13.53
C THR A 278 0.02 -6.90 14.32
N VAL A 279 1.13 -6.34 13.88
CA VAL A 279 2.46 -6.52 14.46
C VAL A 279 3.09 -5.15 14.70
N THR A 280 3.54 -4.90 15.93
CA THR A 280 4.41 -3.77 16.25
C THR A 280 5.76 -4.36 16.68
N PRO A 281 6.72 -4.50 15.76
CA PRO A 281 8.04 -5.00 16.12
C PRO A 281 8.69 -4.06 17.13
N LEU A 282 9.09 -4.59 18.26
CA LEU A 282 9.86 -3.87 19.28
C LEU A 282 11.29 -4.36 19.22
N ASP A 283 12.24 -3.43 19.33
CA ASP A 283 13.63 -3.77 19.44
C ASP A 283 13.92 -4.25 20.89
N THR A 284 14.12 -5.54 21.01
CA THR A 284 14.47 -6.20 22.27
C THR A 284 15.76 -7.02 22.14
N PHE A 285 16.54 -6.73 21.11
CA PHE A 285 17.74 -7.49 20.71
C PHE A 285 18.99 -6.74 21.16
N PRO A 286 19.67 -7.17 22.26
CA PRO A 286 20.85 -6.49 22.74
C PRO A 286 22.03 -6.67 21.77
N PRO A 287 22.98 -5.71 21.74
CA PRO A 287 24.22 -5.85 20.99
C PRO A 287 25.04 -7.08 21.42
N ALA A 288 26.03 -7.44 20.62
CA ALA A 288 27.03 -8.44 21.00
C ALA A 288 27.85 -7.96 22.20
N ALA A 289 28.28 -8.91 23.06
CA ALA A 289 29.18 -8.59 24.16
C ALA A 289 30.52 -8.03 23.63
N PRO A 290 31.01 -6.90 24.19
CA PRO A 290 32.31 -6.34 23.81
C PRO A 290 33.44 -7.35 23.92
N GLN A 291 34.37 -7.33 22.97
CA GLN A 291 35.49 -8.25 22.91
C GLN A 291 36.82 -7.54 23.12
N GLY A 292 37.86 -8.30 23.51
CA GLY A 292 39.22 -7.78 23.55
C GLY A 292 39.47 -6.76 24.67
N LEU A 293 38.70 -6.82 25.77
CA LEU A 293 38.93 -5.94 26.93
C LEU A 293 40.33 -6.15 27.49
N VAL A 294 41.08 -5.07 27.55
CA VAL A 294 42.39 -5.00 28.19
C VAL A 294 42.43 -3.84 29.19
N ALA A 295 43.31 -3.98 30.20
CA ALA A 295 43.48 -2.99 31.25
C ALA A 295 44.99 -2.75 31.50
N ALA A 296 45.39 -1.49 31.69
CA ALA A 296 46.73 -1.08 32.02
C ALA A 296 46.75 -0.20 33.28
N VAL A 297 47.55 -0.56 34.27
CA VAL A 297 47.75 0.27 35.46
C VAL A 297 48.83 1.29 35.17
N LEU A 298 48.54 2.56 35.40
CA LEU A 298 49.46 3.69 35.19
C LEU A 298 49.59 4.52 36.47
N PRO A 299 50.73 5.22 36.70
CA PRO A 299 50.87 6.21 37.77
C PRO A 299 49.78 7.31 37.61
N GLY A 300 49.17 7.70 38.71
CA GLY A 300 48.28 8.83 38.76
C GLY A 300 48.98 10.19 38.84
N ALA A 301 48.20 11.25 38.86
CA ALA A 301 48.73 12.62 38.93
C ALA A 301 49.39 12.99 40.29
N ALA A 302 48.92 12.38 41.39
CA ALA A 302 49.50 12.58 42.71
C ALA A 302 50.45 11.43 43.08
N PRO A 303 51.42 11.66 43.96
CA PRO A 303 52.31 10.60 44.47
C PRO A 303 51.49 9.45 45.06
N SER A 304 51.93 8.22 44.77
CA SER A 304 51.29 6.97 45.25
C SER A 304 49.83 6.75 44.81
N THR A 305 49.35 7.49 43.82
CA THR A 305 48.05 7.23 43.17
C THR A 305 48.22 6.47 41.87
N PHE A 306 47.21 5.72 41.50
CA PHE A 306 47.19 4.94 40.27
C PHE A 306 45.87 5.18 39.50
N VAL A 307 45.92 4.95 38.21
CA VAL A 307 44.77 4.93 37.34
C VAL A 307 44.78 3.65 36.51
N VAL A 308 43.61 3.17 36.08
CA VAL A 308 43.49 2.03 35.18
C VAL A 308 42.90 2.52 33.84
N ASP A 309 43.72 2.39 32.78
CA ASP A 309 43.25 2.61 31.42
C ASP A 309 42.66 1.30 30.88
N LEU A 310 41.42 1.37 30.44
CA LEU A 310 40.65 0.27 29.86
C LEU A 310 40.40 0.55 28.39
N SER A 311 40.54 -0.47 27.54
CA SER A 311 40.16 -0.39 26.13
C SER A 311 39.66 -1.75 25.63
N TRP A 312 38.81 -1.72 24.59
CA TRP A 312 38.19 -2.93 24.01
C TRP A 312 37.94 -2.72 22.52
N SER A 313 37.55 -3.79 21.81
CA SER A 313 37.17 -3.71 20.39
C SER A 313 35.83 -3.00 20.22
N ILE A 314 35.75 -2.14 19.21
CA ILE A 314 34.47 -1.47 18.89
C ILE A 314 33.46 -2.49 18.41
N ASN A 315 32.24 -2.37 18.87
CA ASN A 315 31.08 -3.08 18.34
C ASN A 315 30.67 -2.49 16.97
N LEU A 316 30.15 -3.34 16.06
CA LEU A 316 29.83 -2.94 14.68
C LEU A 316 28.37 -2.72 14.42
N GLU A 317 27.51 -2.92 15.41
CA GLU A 317 26.05 -2.71 15.33
C GLU A 317 25.75 -1.23 15.03
N THR A 318 24.87 -1.00 14.05
CA THR A 318 24.58 0.36 13.56
C THR A 318 23.75 1.19 14.53
N ASP A 319 23.09 0.55 15.47
CA ASP A 319 22.24 1.13 16.51
C ASP A 319 22.93 1.24 17.88
N LEU A 320 24.20 0.87 17.97
CA LEU A 320 24.99 1.04 19.18
C LEU A 320 24.89 2.48 19.72
N ALA A 321 24.51 2.62 21.00
CA ALA A 321 24.48 3.91 21.71
C ALA A 321 25.77 4.16 22.50
N GLY A 322 26.39 3.10 23.04
CA GLY A 322 27.62 3.21 23.80
C GLY A 322 27.89 2.03 24.72
N TYR A 323 28.74 2.27 25.71
CA TYR A 323 29.25 1.23 26.62
C TYR A 323 29.05 1.60 28.09
N ARG A 324 28.96 0.57 28.94
CA ARG A 324 29.01 0.66 30.40
C ARG A 324 30.14 -0.16 30.91
N VAL A 325 30.86 0.33 31.94
CA VAL A 325 31.97 -0.37 32.57
C VAL A 325 31.64 -0.66 34.02
N TYR A 326 31.90 -1.90 34.39
CA TYR A 326 31.64 -2.41 35.72
C TYR A 326 32.93 -2.86 36.39
N ARG A 327 33.12 -2.57 37.68
CA ARG A 327 34.25 -2.93 38.50
C ARG A 327 33.83 -3.71 39.74
N THR A 328 34.58 -4.71 40.12
CA THR A 328 34.40 -5.45 41.35
C THR A 328 35.74 -5.85 41.95
N GLU A 329 35.84 -6.08 43.25
CA GLU A 329 36.99 -6.65 43.94
C GLU A 329 36.87 -8.17 44.12
N GLN A 330 35.74 -8.74 43.78
CA GLN A 330 35.49 -10.17 43.91
C GLN A 330 35.32 -10.82 42.52
N GLN A 331 36.18 -11.80 42.23
CA GLN A 331 36.10 -12.56 41.01
C GLN A 331 34.72 -13.22 40.82
N GLY A 332 34.15 -13.04 39.62
CA GLY A 332 32.86 -13.65 39.27
C GLY A 332 31.60 -12.94 39.83
N ALA A 333 31.78 -11.93 40.70
CA ALA A 333 30.65 -11.13 41.17
C ALA A 333 30.24 -10.09 40.13
N ARG A 334 28.94 -9.69 40.20
CA ARG A 334 28.45 -8.55 39.41
C ARG A 334 29.14 -7.28 39.89
N GLY A 335 29.82 -6.59 38.98
CA GLY A 335 30.54 -5.35 39.28
C GLY A 335 29.58 -4.17 39.56
N GLN A 336 30.09 -3.16 40.24
CA GLN A 336 29.48 -1.85 40.36
C GLN A 336 29.71 -1.07 39.08
N LEU A 337 28.66 -0.38 38.57
CA LEU A 337 28.79 0.52 37.43
C LEU A 337 29.68 1.72 37.80
N ILE A 338 30.73 1.93 37.06
CA ILE A 338 31.69 3.05 37.26
C ILE A 338 31.51 4.16 36.22
N THR A 339 30.69 3.95 35.20
CA THR A 339 30.38 4.93 34.14
C THR A 339 28.89 5.25 34.15
N PRO A 340 28.46 6.29 34.91
CA PRO A 340 27.01 6.59 34.99
C PRO A 340 26.40 6.95 33.63
N ASP A 341 27.17 7.60 32.77
CA ASP A 341 26.80 7.91 31.39
C ASP A 341 27.38 6.88 30.42
N LEU A 342 26.68 6.66 29.29
CA LEU A 342 27.20 5.79 28.22
C LEU A 342 28.46 6.38 27.60
N LEU A 343 29.45 5.54 27.44
CA LEU A 343 30.73 5.90 26.78
C LEU A 343 30.55 5.76 25.26
N PRO A 344 30.72 6.83 24.46
CA PRO A 344 30.63 6.74 23.01
C PRO A 344 31.86 6.12 22.32
N VAL A 345 32.92 5.87 23.08
CA VAL A 345 34.20 5.30 22.59
C VAL A 345 34.55 4.06 23.38
N PRO A 346 35.28 3.09 22.78
CA PRO A 346 35.66 1.83 23.43
C PRO A 346 36.88 1.98 24.36
N ALA A 347 36.91 3.01 25.19
CA ALA A 347 37.97 3.26 26.14
C ALA A 347 37.49 4.12 27.30
N VAL A 348 38.11 3.90 28.49
CA VAL A 348 37.84 4.73 29.67
C VAL A 348 39.03 4.65 30.64
N ARG A 349 39.21 5.70 31.43
CA ARG A 349 40.15 5.77 32.55
C ARG A 349 39.39 5.70 33.87
N ASP A 350 39.72 4.71 34.69
CA ASP A 350 39.28 4.64 36.07
C ASP A 350 40.31 5.28 36.99
N SER A 351 39.98 6.39 37.59
CA SER A 351 40.87 7.13 38.52
C SER A 351 40.48 6.90 39.99
N SER A 352 39.54 6.01 40.26
CA SER A 352 39.01 5.74 41.62
C SER A 352 39.50 4.41 42.20
N VAL A 353 40.65 3.94 41.73
CA VAL A 353 41.30 2.71 42.24
C VAL A 353 42.14 3.00 43.45
N GLU A 354 42.23 2.04 44.39
CA GLU A 354 42.98 2.16 45.65
C GLU A 354 44.28 1.30 45.57
N PRO A 355 45.40 1.83 46.06
CA PRO A 355 46.64 1.07 46.10
C PRO A 355 46.52 -0.23 46.96
N GLY A 356 47.15 -1.31 46.48
CA GLY A 356 47.14 -2.60 47.11
C GLY A 356 45.90 -3.46 46.90
N HIS A 357 44.93 -2.96 46.10
CA HIS A 357 43.69 -3.68 45.76
C HIS A 357 43.79 -4.42 44.45
N ARG A 358 43.00 -5.46 44.26
CA ARG A 358 42.80 -6.18 43.02
C ARG A 358 41.39 -5.94 42.52
N TYR A 359 41.28 -5.54 41.22
CA TYR A 359 40.03 -5.27 40.60
C TYR A 359 39.77 -6.16 39.38
N TRP A 360 38.51 -6.49 39.13
CA TRP A 360 38.03 -7.11 37.90
C TRP A 360 37.12 -6.15 37.19
N TYR A 361 37.34 -5.98 35.91
CA TYR A 361 36.51 -5.11 35.04
C TYR A 361 35.77 -5.94 34.01
N THR A 362 34.53 -5.54 33.71
CA THR A 362 33.74 -6.02 32.58
C THR A 362 33.11 -4.83 31.87
N VAL A 363 32.81 -5.00 30.59
CA VAL A 363 32.16 -3.98 29.74
C VAL A 363 30.93 -4.58 29.09
N THR A 364 29.87 -3.80 29.01
CA THR A 364 28.66 -4.12 28.22
C THR A 364 28.46 -3.07 27.12
N ALA A 365 27.84 -3.47 26.03
CA ALA A 365 27.35 -2.59 24.97
C ALA A 365 25.88 -2.31 25.17
N VAL A 366 25.43 -1.12 24.83
CA VAL A 366 24.02 -0.70 24.93
C VAL A 366 23.63 -0.09 23.60
N ASP A 367 22.46 -0.50 23.07
CA ASP A 367 21.90 0.05 21.85
C ASP A 367 21.03 1.30 22.12
N ARG A 368 20.47 1.88 21.03
CA ARG A 368 19.58 3.06 21.13
C ARG A 368 18.22 2.75 21.72
N ALA A 369 17.80 1.48 21.70
CA ALA A 369 16.55 1.03 22.33
C ALA A 369 16.71 0.82 23.85
N GLY A 370 17.96 0.81 24.35
CA GLY A 370 18.31 0.62 25.74
C GLY A 370 18.59 -0.85 26.12
N ASN A 371 18.67 -1.75 25.13
CA ASN A 371 19.03 -3.15 25.40
C ASN A 371 20.53 -3.23 25.72
N GLU A 372 20.87 -3.92 26.81
CA GLU A 372 22.22 -4.08 27.29
C GLU A 372 22.73 -5.50 27.03
N SER A 373 23.92 -5.61 26.44
CA SER A 373 24.53 -6.89 26.10
C SER A 373 24.91 -7.73 27.30
N GLN A 374 25.27 -8.97 27.08
CA GLN A 374 26.05 -9.74 28.04
C GLN A 374 27.40 -9.06 28.29
N PRO A 375 27.99 -9.20 29.50
CA PRO A 375 29.29 -8.61 29.80
C PRO A 375 30.39 -9.27 28.96
N SER A 376 31.44 -8.50 28.69
CA SER A 376 32.69 -9.00 28.13
C SER A 376 33.35 -10.06 29.05
N ASN A 377 34.33 -10.77 28.54
CA ASN A 377 35.23 -11.50 29.42
C ASN A 377 35.89 -10.53 30.42
N PRO A 378 35.98 -10.90 31.70
CA PRO A 378 36.57 -10.04 32.72
C PRO A 378 38.10 -9.91 32.53
N VAL A 379 38.63 -8.71 32.82
CA VAL A 379 40.05 -8.49 32.98
C VAL A 379 40.37 -8.15 34.42
N ALA A 380 41.42 -8.74 34.96
CA ALA A 380 41.91 -8.47 36.33
C ALA A 380 43.14 -7.58 36.31
N VAL A 381 43.26 -6.66 37.27
CA VAL A 381 44.44 -5.85 37.52
C VAL A 381 44.78 -5.81 39.00
N ASP A 382 46.05 -5.86 39.31
CA ASP A 382 46.61 -5.64 40.67
C ASP A 382 47.16 -4.22 40.76
N ILE A 383 46.64 -3.42 41.66
CA ILE A 383 47.16 -2.07 41.91
C ILE A 383 48.34 -2.19 42.87
N PRO A 384 49.53 -1.65 42.53
CA PRO A 384 50.67 -1.72 43.43
C PRO A 384 50.34 -1.14 44.80
N PRO A 385 50.95 -1.70 45.88
CA PRO A 385 50.82 -1.12 47.21
C PRO A 385 51.52 0.27 47.28
N PRO A 386 51.13 1.16 48.19
CA PRO A 386 51.84 2.42 48.36
C PRO A 386 53.32 2.16 48.69
N PRO A 387 54.22 3.03 48.21
CA PRO A 387 55.67 2.90 48.58
C PRO A 387 55.84 3.00 50.10
N SER A 388 56.61 2.09 50.65
CA SER A 388 56.91 2.02 52.09
C SER A 388 57.75 3.24 52.55
#